data_8538c4dc0fa384db3cb3cc36d2cfbda9
#
_entry.id   8538c4dc0fa384db3cb3cc36d2cfbda9
#
_cell.length_a   1.000
_cell.length_b   1.000
_cell.length_c   1.000
_cell.angle_alpha   90.00
_cell.angle_beta   90.00
_cell.angle_gamma   90.00
#
_symmetry.space_group_name_H-M   'P 1'
#
loop_
_entity.id
_entity.type
_entity.pdbx_description
1 polymer ?
#
loop_
_entity_poly.entity_id
_entity_poly.type
_entity_poly.pdbx_seq_one_letter_code
_entity_poly.pdbx_strand_id
1 'polypeptide(L)'
;MTIIAARLRESFPVAVPGLVIVPAAPDLWRVARPGGAVLGHVERRGDGDGVRFAARRYVPGGRPPVQLGEFWSAEAAIELFR
;
A
#
# COMPACT_ATOMS: atom_id res chain seq x y z
N MET A 1 -24.84 -14.76 11.08
CA MET A 1 -23.65 -14.70 11.23
C MET A 1 -23.06 -13.75 10.44
N THR A 2 -22.27 -13.09 10.84
CA THR A 2 -21.81 -12.14 10.10
C THR A 2 -20.63 -12.39 9.57
N ILE A 3 -20.35 -12.10 8.54
CA ILE A 3 -19.30 -12.37 7.94
C ILE A 3 -18.58 -11.27 7.99
N ILE A 4 -17.85 -11.08 8.67
CA ILE A 4 -17.07 -10.15 8.66
C ILE A 4 -16.41 -10.11 7.56
N ALA A 5 -16.80 -9.88 6.82
CA ALA A 5 -16.26 -9.86 5.72
C ALA A 5 -15.29 -9.33 5.61
N ALA A 6 -15.05 -9.29 6.08
CA ALA A 6 -14.03 -9.06 6.05
C ALA A 6 -13.38 -8.56 5.03
N ARG A 7 -12.73 -7.75 5.08
CA ARG A 7 -11.87 -7.31 4.31
C ARG A 7 -10.83 -8.24 4.24
N LEU A 8 -10.83 -9.01 3.33
CA LEU A 8 -9.79 -9.92 3.16
C LEU A 8 -8.59 -9.20 2.66
N ARG A 9 -7.45 -9.77 2.78
CA ARG A 9 -6.25 -9.25 2.19
C ARG A 9 -6.31 -9.49 0.72
N GLU A 10 -6.41 -8.44 -0.03
CA GLU A 10 -6.51 -8.52 -1.47
C GLU A 10 -5.21 -8.15 -2.12
N SER A 11 -4.97 -8.64 -3.31
CA SER A 11 -3.80 -8.20 -4.09
C SER A 11 -3.93 -6.73 -4.43
N PHE A 12 -2.80 -6.05 -4.50
CA PHE A 12 -2.82 -4.66 -4.92
C PHE A 12 -3.32 -4.58 -6.35
N PRO A 13 -4.14 -3.61 -6.69
CA PRO A 13 -4.79 -3.59 -8.02
C PRO A 13 -3.85 -3.35 -9.19
N VAL A 14 -2.61 -2.98 -8.96
CA VAL A 14 -1.70 -2.67 -10.03
C VAL A 14 -0.44 -3.48 -9.86
N ALA A 15 0.05 -4.08 -10.91
CA ALA A 15 1.33 -4.78 -10.89
C ALA A 15 2.38 -3.89 -11.54
N VAL A 16 3.53 -3.78 -10.90
CA VAL A 16 4.60 -2.94 -11.40
C VAL A 16 5.87 -3.75 -11.51
N PRO A 17 6.47 -3.85 -12.69
CA PRO A 17 7.72 -4.57 -12.83
C PRO A 17 8.80 -3.97 -11.92
N GLY A 18 9.55 -4.82 -11.25
CA GLY A 18 10.60 -4.36 -10.35
C GLY A 18 10.12 -4.07 -8.95
N LEU A 19 8.84 -4.22 -8.67
CA LEU A 19 8.32 -4.07 -7.32
C LEU A 19 7.57 -5.33 -6.91
N VAL A 20 7.66 -5.67 -5.65
CA VAL A 20 6.91 -6.77 -5.07
C VAL A 20 5.93 -6.12 -4.11
N ILE A 21 4.64 -6.25 -4.37
CA ILE A 21 3.61 -5.61 -3.58
C ILE A 21 2.76 -6.70 -2.98
N VAL A 22 2.79 -6.82 -1.67
CA VAL A 22 2.08 -7.90 -0.99
C VAL A 22 1.15 -7.35 0.08
N PRO A 23 0.01 -7.98 0.29
CA PRO A 23 -0.91 -7.55 1.33
C PRO A 23 -0.26 -7.71 2.71
N ALA A 24 -0.28 -6.68 3.50
CA ALA A 24 0.21 -6.71 4.87
C ALA A 24 -0.94 -6.76 5.87
N ALA A 25 -2.07 -6.17 5.50
CA ALA A 25 -3.30 -6.18 6.30
C ALA A 25 -4.43 -5.80 5.35
N PRO A 26 -5.68 -5.91 5.73
CA PRO A 26 -6.75 -5.40 4.89
C PRO A 26 -6.51 -3.93 4.56
N ASP A 27 -6.60 -3.58 3.30
CA ASP A 27 -6.39 -2.23 2.79
C ASP A 27 -4.98 -1.71 2.98
N LEU A 28 -4.01 -2.58 3.25
CA LEU A 28 -2.63 -2.15 3.43
C LEU A 28 -1.68 -3.08 2.69
N TRP A 29 -0.80 -2.52 1.90
CA TRP A 29 0.13 -3.29 1.09
C TRP A 29 1.57 -2.85 1.37
N ARG A 30 2.47 -3.82 1.45
CA ARG A 30 3.88 -3.56 1.59
C ARG A 30 4.52 -3.54 0.23
N VAL A 31 5.34 -2.55 -0.03
CA VAL A 31 6.04 -2.40 -1.29
C VAL A 31 7.52 -2.69 -1.06
N ALA A 32 8.08 -3.58 -1.81
CA ALA A 32 9.45 -4.00 -1.63
C ALA A 32 10.13 -4.22 -2.98
N ARG A 33 11.43 -4.32 -2.97
CA ARG A 33 12.18 -4.73 -4.14
C ARG A 33 12.25 -6.24 -4.17
N PRO A 34 12.43 -6.84 -5.35
CA PRO A 34 12.75 -8.25 -5.39
C PRO A 34 14.02 -8.44 -4.59
N GLY A 35 14.06 -9.40 -3.75
CA GLY A 35 15.20 -9.57 -2.88
C GLY A 35 14.93 -9.09 -1.47
N GLY A 36 13.84 -8.37 -1.27
CA GLY A 36 13.35 -8.16 0.08
C GLY A 36 13.45 -6.81 0.71
N ALA A 37 14.15 -5.86 0.08
CA ALA A 37 14.26 -4.53 0.71
C ALA A 37 12.90 -3.85 0.72
N VAL A 38 12.38 -3.50 1.88
CA VAL A 38 11.10 -2.84 2.02
C VAL A 38 11.25 -1.37 1.71
N LEU A 39 10.42 -0.89 0.80
CA LEU A 39 10.44 0.52 0.41
C LEU A 39 9.40 1.32 1.14
N GLY A 40 8.27 0.74 1.41
CA GLY A 40 7.21 1.45 2.10
C GLY A 40 5.89 0.72 2.03
N HIS A 41 4.81 1.47 2.18
CA HIS A 41 3.47 0.91 2.22
C HIS A 41 2.49 1.81 1.50
N VAL A 42 1.43 1.21 0.99
CA VAL A 42 0.30 1.95 0.44
C VAL A 42 -0.95 1.48 1.19
N GLU A 43 -1.73 2.41 1.65
CA GLU A 43 -2.94 2.11 2.39
C GLU A 43 -4.15 2.70 1.67
N ARG A 44 -5.19 1.90 1.47
CA ARG A 44 -6.42 2.39 0.87
C ARG A 44 -7.29 2.97 1.98
N ARG A 45 -7.73 4.19 1.82
CA ARG A 45 -8.53 4.89 2.80
C ARG A 45 -9.81 5.40 2.17
N GLY A 46 -10.83 5.56 2.97
CA GLY A 46 -12.11 6.10 2.51
C GLY A 46 -13.09 5.02 2.19
N ASP A 47 -14.22 5.44 1.68
CA ASP A 47 -15.28 4.52 1.39
C ASP A 47 -15.99 4.99 0.13
N GLY A 48 -17.23 4.68 -0.01
CA GLY A 48 -17.97 4.91 -1.22
C GLY A 48 -17.86 6.29 -1.83
N ASP A 49 -17.62 7.32 -1.01
CA ASP A 49 -17.57 8.65 -1.57
C ASP A 49 -16.21 9.04 -2.03
N GLY A 50 -15.22 8.42 -1.60
CA GLY A 50 -13.89 8.78 -2.05
C GLY A 50 -12.87 7.84 -1.49
N VAL A 51 -12.35 7.00 -2.36
CA VAL A 51 -11.29 6.09 -1.97
C VAL A 51 -9.98 6.73 -2.39
N ARG A 52 -9.03 6.77 -1.47
CA ARG A 52 -7.71 7.31 -1.75
C ARG A 52 -6.65 6.31 -1.35
N PHE A 53 -5.50 6.44 -1.93
CA PHE A 53 -4.37 5.58 -1.65
C PHE A 53 -3.27 6.43 -1.03
N ALA A 54 -2.95 6.16 0.23
CA ALA A 54 -1.95 6.91 0.96
C ALA A 54 -0.64 6.16 0.89
N ALA A 55 0.42 6.81 0.44
CA ALA A 55 1.73 6.20 0.30
C ALA A 55 2.66 6.73 1.38
N ARG A 56 3.46 5.83 1.97
CA ARG A 56 4.46 6.24 2.95
C ARG A 56 5.74 5.44 2.75
N ARG A 57 6.86 6.09 2.97
CA ARG A 57 8.15 5.45 2.81
C ARG A 57 8.61 4.86 4.11
N TYR A 58 9.10 3.65 4.06
CA TYR A 58 9.67 3.00 5.22
C TYR A 58 11.04 3.60 5.49
N VAL A 59 11.31 3.91 6.76
CA VAL A 59 12.60 4.41 7.16
C VAL A 59 13.16 3.43 8.18
N PRO A 60 14.33 2.85 7.92
CA PRO A 60 14.90 1.87 8.84
C PRO A 60 15.30 2.49 10.17
N GLY A 61 15.58 1.65 11.15
CA GLY A 61 16.09 2.14 12.42
C GLY A 61 15.04 2.58 13.39
N GLY A 62 13.82 2.11 13.24
CA GLY A 62 12.76 2.47 14.19
C GLY A 62 12.22 3.86 14.03
N ARG A 63 12.58 4.55 12.96
CA ARG A 63 12.06 5.89 12.74
C ARG A 63 10.66 5.84 12.17
N PRO A 64 9.87 6.89 12.38
CA PRO A 64 8.54 6.94 11.80
C PRO A 64 8.60 6.94 10.28
N PRO A 65 7.61 6.38 9.61
CA PRO A 65 7.59 6.44 8.16
C PRO A 65 7.37 7.87 7.66
N VAL A 66 7.81 8.14 6.45
CA VAL A 66 7.63 9.45 5.85
C VAL A 66 6.41 9.40 4.96
N GLN A 67 5.45 10.29 5.21
CA GLN A 67 4.24 10.35 4.41
C GLN A 67 4.57 10.97 3.07
N LEU A 68 4.21 10.28 2.00
CA LEU A 68 4.50 10.76 0.65
C LEU A 68 3.30 11.44 0.01
N GLY A 69 2.11 11.15 0.47
CA GLY A 69 0.91 11.78 -0.04
C GLY A 69 -0.26 10.83 -0.16
N GLU A 70 -1.41 11.37 -0.54
CA GLU A 70 -2.60 10.61 -0.82
C GLU A 70 -3.01 10.85 -2.24
N PHE A 71 -3.44 9.81 -2.93
CA PHE A 71 -3.73 9.87 -4.34
C PHE A 71 -5.06 9.22 -4.63
N TRP A 72 -5.69 9.66 -5.73
CA TRP A 72 -6.98 9.09 -6.08
C TRP A 72 -6.86 7.74 -6.77
N SER A 73 -5.68 7.35 -7.20
CA SER A 73 -5.51 6.06 -7.86
C SER A 73 -4.35 5.28 -7.27
N ALA A 74 -4.44 3.97 -7.36
CA ALA A 74 -3.38 3.09 -6.93
C ALA A 74 -2.13 3.31 -7.79
N GLU A 75 -2.31 3.57 -9.08
CA GLU A 75 -1.18 3.81 -9.98
C GLU A 75 -0.38 5.02 -9.53
N ALA A 76 -1.05 6.11 -9.18
CA ALA A 76 -0.34 7.31 -8.76
C ALA A 76 0.44 7.07 -7.48
N ALA A 77 -0.12 6.33 -6.56
CA ALA A 77 0.54 6.07 -5.29
C ALA A 77 1.79 5.20 -5.49
N ILE A 78 1.68 4.16 -6.32
CA ILE A 78 2.78 3.22 -6.45
C ILE A 78 3.92 3.81 -7.28
N GLU A 79 3.65 4.81 -8.11
CA GLU A 79 4.69 5.44 -8.88
C GLU A 79 5.79 6.03 -8.02
N LEU A 80 5.47 6.41 -6.80
CA LEU A 80 6.45 7.00 -5.91
C LEU A 80 7.54 6.03 -5.48
N PHE A 81 7.34 4.75 -5.73
CA PHE A 81 8.31 3.74 -5.32
C PHE A 81 9.14 3.20 -6.49
N ARG A 82 8.88 3.68 -7.69
CA ARG A 82 9.61 3.18 -8.85
C ARG A 82 10.99 3.80 -8.98
#